data_c33368afc05df16f4e186c7968908be2
#
_entry.id   c33368afc05df16f4e186c7968908be2
#
_cell.length_a   1.000
_cell.length_b   1.000
_cell.length_c   1.000
_cell.angle_alpha   90.00
_cell.angle_beta   90.00
_cell.angle_gamma   90.00
#
_symmetry.space_group_name_H-M   'P 1'
#
loop_
_entity.id
_entity.type
_entity.pdbx_description
1 polymer ?
#
loop_
_entity_poly.entity_id
_entity_poly.type
_entity_poly.pdbx_seq_one_letter_code
_entity_poly.pdbx_strand_id
1 'polypeptide(L)'
;MRKVAIIGAGAAGMTAAITAASNGAEVVVLEHMDRVGKKILSTGNGRCNFTNTYQDRSCYHSDNESFPWKIIEKFNAEQIIKLFEELGVYAKNRNGYMYPYSDQASSVTEALKMELERLQIDVRLQTECTDIFPRKKGFTLQIVKDGKKGKIYADHVILCTGSRAFPASGSDGSGYDLAKKLGHKIIPVLPALVQLRCEEKFFKSIAGVRVQGTVSIWSENQCLAKDTGELQLTNYGISGIPVFQVSRYAAI
;
A
#
# COMPACT_ATOMS: atom_id res chain seq x y z
N MET A 1 4.99 -13.87 -27.13
CA MET A 1 5.15 -13.52 -25.72
C MET A 1 4.00 -12.61 -25.34
N ARG A 2 3.36 -12.77 -24.16
CA ARG A 2 2.26 -11.88 -23.71
C ARG A 2 2.86 -10.61 -23.16
N LYS A 3 2.28 -9.48 -23.52
CA LYS A 3 2.70 -8.17 -23.05
C LYS A 3 1.83 -7.72 -21.87
N VAL A 4 2.46 -7.42 -20.74
CA VAL A 4 1.78 -7.00 -19.50
C VAL A 4 2.23 -5.56 -19.16
N ALA A 5 1.27 -4.65 -19.04
CA ALA A 5 1.51 -3.30 -18.54
C ALA A 5 1.09 -3.22 -17.07
N ILE A 6 1.98 -2.72 -16.24
CA ILE A 6 1.75 -2.52 -14.80
C ILE A 6 1.74 -1.02 -14.51
N ILE A 7 0.71 -0.53 -13.86
CA ILE A 7 0.54 0.88 -13.53
C ILE A 7 0.80 1.08 -12.05
N GLY A 8 1.88 1.78 -11.74
CA GLY A 8 2.41 2.01 -10.41
C GLY A 8 3.56 1.06 -10.05
N ALA A 9 4.70 1.62 -9.63
CA ALA A 9 5.90 0.89 -9.20
C ALA A 9 6.06 0.90 -7.66
N GLY A 10 4.97 0.77 -6.92
CA GLY A 10 4.97 0.48 -5.49
C GLY A 10 5.26 -1.00 -5.20
N ALA A 11 5.12 -1.44 -3.95
CA ALA A 11 5.35 -2.84 -3.55
C ALA A 11 4.56 -3.82 -4.43
N ALA A 12 3.27 -3.60 -4.60
CA ALA A 12 2.40 -4.46 -5.42
C ALA A 12 2.83 -4.50 -6.89
N GLY A 13 3.16 -3.33 -7.48
CA GLY A 13 3.55 -3.25 -8.89
C GLY A 13 4.89 -3.89 -9.18
N MET A 14 5.89 -3.68 -8.33
CA MET A 14 7.20 -4.32 -8.50
C MET A 14 7.10 -5.85 -8.35
N THR A 15 6.37 -6.33 -7.34
CA THR A 15 6.16 -7.78 -7.15
C THR A 15 5.39 -8.40 -8.32
N ALA A 16 4.35 -7.72 -8.81
CA ALA A 16 3.60 -8.17 -9.98
C ALA A 16 4.47 -8.21 -11.25
N ALA A 17 5.36 -7.23 -11.43
CA ALA A 17 6.29 -7.16 -12.55
C ALA A 17 7.29 -8.32 -12.54
N ILE A 18 7.92 -8.53 -11.39
CA ILE A 18 8.85 -9.64 -11.17
C ILE A 18 8.16 -10.97 -11.45
N THR A 19 6.97 -11.18 -10.87
CA THR A 19 6.20 -12.42 -11.06
C THR A 19 5.82 -12.62 -12.53
N ALA A 20 5.33 -11.61 -13.21
CA ALA A 20 4.94 -11.72 -14.61
C ALA A 20 6.14 -12.01 -15.52
N ALA A 21 7.25 -11.32 -15.33
CA ALA A 21 8.47 -11.54 -16.12
C ALA A 21 9.09 -12.92 -15.88
N SER A 22 9.15 -13.36 -14.62
CA SER A 22 9.63 -14.71 -14.27
C SER A 22 8.77 -15.83 -14.87
N ASN A 23 7.52 -15.55 -15.24
CA ASN A 23 6.63 -16.46 -15.97
C ASN A 23 6.60 -16.21 -17.49
N GLY A 24 7.60 -15.52 -18.03
CA GLY A 24 7.82 -15.37 -19.47
C GLY A 24 6.99 -14.28 -20.15
N ALA A 25 6.43 -13.33 -19.41
CA ALA A 25 5.78 -12.16 -19.99
C ALA A 25 6.81 -11.06 -20.37
N GLU A 26 6.50 -10.28 -21.42
CA GLU A 26 7.13 -9.00 -21.68
C GLU A 26 6.44 -7.94 -20.81
N VAL A 27 7.19 -7.33 -19.89
CA VAL A 27 6.61 -6.44 -18.88
C VAL A 27 7.08 -5.01 -19.07
N VAL A 28 6.13 -4.06 -19.02
CA VAL A 28 6.40 -2.63 -18.87
C VAL A 28 5.74 -2.11 -17.60
N VAL A 29 6.49 -1.37 -16.80
CA VAL A 29 6.00 -0.71 -15.57
C VAL A 29 5.95 0.78 -15.81
N LEU A 30 4.80 1.40 -15.52
CA LEU A 30 4.59 2.85 -15.63
C LEU A 30 4.51 3.43 -14.22
N GLU A 31 5.41 4.34 -13.90
CA GLU A 31 5.45 5.03 -12.62
C GLU A 31 5.46 6.55 -12.85
N HIS A 32 4.49 7.26 -12.27
CA HIS A 32 4.39 8.70 -12.44
C HIS A 32 5.39 9.48 -11.59
N MET A 33 5.92 8.86 -10.54
CA MET A 33 6.94 9.46 -9.69
C MET A 33 8.35 9.33 -10.29
N ASP A 34 9.30 10.01 -9.66
CA ASP A 34 10.72 10.05 -10.03
C ASP A 34 11.50 8.78 -9.67
N ARG A 35 10.89 7.87 -8.90
CA ARG A 35 11.51 6.62 -8.44
C ARG A 35 10.49 5.56 -8.08
N VAL A 36 10.90 4.29 -8.13
CA VAL A 36 10.11 3.15 -7.66
C VAL A 36 10.06 3.10 -6.13
N GLY A 37 9.05 2.44 -5.58
CA GLY A 37 8.96 2.08 -4.16
C GLY A 37 8.86 3.27 -3.19
N LYS A 38 8.53 4.47 -3.64
CA LYS A 38 8.56 5.70 -2.85
C LYS A 38 7.81 5.59 -1.52
N LYS A 39 6.62 4.93 -1.51
CA LYS A 39 5.86 4.72 -0.28
C LYS A 39 6.49 3.69 0.64
N ILE A 40 7.22 2.70 0.13
CA ILE A 40 7.90 1.69 0.96
C ILE A 40 8.86 2.38 1.93
N LEU A 41 9.59 3.40 1.47
CA LEU A 41 10.60 4.12 2.24
C LEU A 41 10.04 4.80 3.50
N SER A 42 8.75 5.11 3.54
CA SER A 42 8.08 5.73 4.71
C SER A 42 7.35 4.72 5.60
N THR A 43 7.23 3.46 5.18
CA THR A 43 6.53 2.43 5.97
C THR A 43 7.36 1.98 7.18
N GLY A 44 6.67 1.54 8.24
CA GLY A 44 7.32 1.07 9.46
C GLY A 44 8.28 2.09 10.08
N ASN A 45 7.98 3.37 9.96
CA ASN A 45 8.85 4.48 10.39
C ASN A 45 10.25 4.41 9.73
N GLY A 46 10.29 4.22 8.42
CA GLY A 46 11.52 4.10 7.62
C GLY A 46 12.21 2.73 7.68
N ARG A 47 11.59 1.73 8.33
CA ARG A 47 12.14 0.38 8.49
C ARG A 47 11.49 -0.66 7.59
N CYS A 48 10.31 -0.37 7.03
CA CYS A 48 9.46 -1.28 6.25
C CYS A 48 9.02 -2.53 7.04
N ASN A 49 7.94 -2.42 7.80
CA ASN A 49 7.22 -3.61 8.26
C ASN A 49 6.53 -4.26 7.05
N PHE A 50 7.09 -5.33 6.50
CA PHE A 50 6.60 -5.89 5.24
C PHE A 50 5.60 -7.03 5.41
N THR A 51 5.52 -7.68 6.59
CA THR A 51 4.47 -8.64 6.94
C THR A 51 4.38 -8.85 8.46
N ASN A 52 3.41 -9.67 8.88
CA ASN A 52 3.25 -10.12 10.26
C ASN A 52 3.04 -11.62 10.29
N THR A 53 3.70 -12.32 11.22
CA THR A 53 3.52 -13.77 11.40
C THR A 53 2.16 -14.11 12.01
N TYR A 54 1.54 -13.19 12.73
CA TYR A 54 0.17 -13.33 13.19
C TYR A 54 -0.79 -12.92 12.07
N GLN A 55 -1.40 -13.90 11.44
CA GLN A 55 -2.39 -13.72 10.39
C GLN A 55 -3.64 -14.52 10.76
N ASP A 56 -4.64 -13.84 11.29
CA ASP A 56 -5.95 -14.39 11.61
C ASP A 56 -7.04 -13.63 10.84
N ARG A 57 -8.17 -14.28 10.55
CA ARG A 57 -9.29 -13.66 9.84
C ARG A 57 -9.80 -12.40 10.51
N SER A 58 -9.78 -12.36 11.84
CA SER A 58 -10.19 -11.21 12.64
C SER A 58 -9.32 -9.95 12.44
N CYS A 59 -8.11 -10.11 11.87
CA CYS A 59 -7.23 -8.99 11.54
C CYS A 59 -7.66 -8.24 10.27
N TYR A 60 -8.57 -8.81 9.48
CA TYR A 60 -8.97 -8.29 8.17
C TYR A 60 -10.46 -7.93 8.19
N HIS A 61 -10.76 -6.71 7.85
CA HIS A 61 -12.10 -6.15 7.96
C HIS A 61 -12.63 -5.77 6.57
N SER A 62 -13.81 -6.30 6.23
CA SER A 62 -14.47 -6.08 4.96
C SER A 62 -15.95 -6.44 5.10
N ASP A 63 -16.83 -5.77 4.36
CA ASP A 63 -18.23 -6.19 4.21
C ASP A 63 -18.37 -7.58 3.58
N ASN A 64 -17.31 -8.04 2.91
CA ASN A 64 -17.16 -9.42 2.45
C ASN A 64 -16.00 -10.07 3.21
N GLU A 65 -16.28 -10.63 4.38
CA GLU A 65 -15.30 -11.22 5.29
C GLU A 65 -14.38 -12.26 4.64
N SER A 66 -14.85 -12.96 3.62
CA SER A 66 -14.07 -13.99 2.94
C SER A 66 -13.09 -13.43 1.90
N PHE A 67 -13.27 -12.17 1.44
CA PHE A 67 -12.51 -11.64 0.31
C PHE A 67 -11.01 -11.47 0.60
N PRO A 68 -10.59 -10.78 1.67
CA PRO A 68 -9.16 -10.64 1.95
C PRO A 68 -8.49 -11.99 2.20
N TRP A 69 -9.18 -12.85 2.94
CA TRP A 69 -8.65 -14.14 3.37
C TRP A 69 -8.35 -15.09 2.20
N LYS A 70 -9.20 -15.14 1.20
CA LYS A 70 -8.98 -15.93 -0.03
C LYS A 70 -7.68 -15.59 -0.77
N ILE A 71 -7.21 -14.35 -0.65
CA ILE A 71 -5.95 -13.92 -1.24
C ILE A 71 -4.78 -14.27 -0.32
N ILE A 72 -4.95 -14.00 0.97
CA ILE A 72 -3.91 -14.21 2.00
C ILE A 72 -3.55 -15.68 2.14
N GLU A 73 -4.53 -16.60 2.09
CA GLU A 73 -4.28 -18.05 2.10
C GLU A 73 -3.41 -18.51 0.92
N LYS A 74 -3.48 -17.82 -0.22
CA LYS A 74 -2.68 -18.17 -1.41
C LYS A 74 -1.26 -17.61 -1.37
N PHE A 75 -1.06 -16.53 -0.64
CA PHE A 75 0.24 -15.89 -0.48
C PHE A 75 0.34 -15.28 0.92
N ASN A 76 0.72 -16.10 1.88
CA ASN A 76 0.73 -15.80 3.30
C ASN A 76 2.07 -15.19 3.76
N ALA A 77 2.21 -14.94 5.06
CA ALA A 77 3.41 -14.33 5.65
C ALA A 77 4.69 -15.14 5.40
N GLU A 78 4.62 -16.47 5.47
CA GLU A 78 5.78 -17.33 5.22
C GLU A 78 6.26 -17.21 3.78
N GLN A 79 5.33 -17.18 2.83
CA GLN A 79 5.65 -17.02 1.41
C GLN A 79 6.21 -15.62 1.11
N ILE A 80 5.73 -14.58 1.81
CA ILE A 80 6.28 -13.22 1.71
C ILE A 80 7.72 -13.20 2.26
N ILE A 81 7.96 -13.79 3.42
CA ILE A 81 9.30 -13.88 4.01
C ILE A 81 10.25 -14.60 3.06
N LYS A 82 9.83 -15.76 2.55
CA LYS A 82 10.62 -16.54 1.59
C LYS A 82 10.96 -15.75 0.32
N LEU A 83 9.96 -15.05 -0.25
CA LEU A 83 10.19 -14.19 -1.42
C LEU A 83 11.30 -13.16 -1.14
N PHE A 84 11.25 -12.50 0.01
CA PHE A 84 12.26 -11.49 0.35
C PHE A 84 13.64 -12.11 0.64
N GLU A 85 13.68 -13.30 1.24
CA GLU A 85 14.92 -14.06 1.44
C GLU A 85 15.57 -14.45 0.08
N GLU A 86 14.78 -14.88 -0.89
CA GLU A 86 15.22 -15.16 -2.26
C GLU A 86 15.78 -13.90 -2.95
N LEU A 87 15.27 -12.73 -2.60
CA LEU A 87 15.77 -11.43 -3.07
C LEU A 87 16.94 -10.90 -2.21
N GLY A 88 17.45 -11.67 -1.24
CA GLY A 88 18.56 -11.29 -0.38
C GLY A 88 18.18 -10.40 0.82
N VAL A 89 16.89 -10.24 1.12
CA VAL A 89 16.41 -9.47 2.28
C VAL A 89 16.01 -10.44 3.39
N TYR A 90 16.91 -10.66 4.34
CA TYR A 90 16.64 -11.46 5.52
C TYR A 90 15.68 -10.75 6.48
N ALA A 91 14.75 -11.51 7.06
CA ALA A 91 13.72 -11.00 7.93
C ALA A 91 14.17 -10.98 9.40
N LYS A 92 13.78 -9.92 10.13
CA LYS A 92 13.94 -9.76 11.57
C LYS A 92 12.55 -9.71 12.21
N ASN A 93 12.28 -10.67 13.10
CA ASN A 93 11.02 -10.73 13.83
C ASN A 93 11.08 -9.84 15.07
N ARG A 94 10.08 -8.96 15.21
CA ARG A 94 9.85 -8.14 16.40
C ARG A 94 8.40 -8.36 16.88
N ASN A 95 8.20 -9.34 17.74
CA ASN A 95 6.87 -9.70 18.28
C ASN A 95 5.82 -9.95 17.17
N GLY A 96 6.20 -10.69 16.14
CA GLY A 96 5.35 -11.00 14.99
C GLY A 96 5.50 -10.02 13.81
N TYR A 97 5.89 -8.78 14.06
CA TYR A 97 6.15 -7.80 12.99
C TYR A 97 7.49 -8.10 12.31
N MET A 98 7.44 -8.28 11.00
CA MET A 98 8.62 -8.64 10.21
C MET A 98 9.21 -7.41 9.50
N TYR A 99 10.48 -7.17 9.76
CA TYR A 99 11.27 -6.08 9.17
C TYR A 99 12.48 -6.64 8.43
N PRO A 100 13.08 -5.91 7.48
CA PRO A 100 14.40 -6.28 6.98
C PRO A 100 15.43 -6.26 8.12
N TYR A 101 16.38 -7.17 8.11
CA TYR A 101 17.39 -7.27 9.18
C TYR A 101 18.22 -6.00 9.33
N SER A 102 18.38 -5.25 8.24
CA SER A 102 19.05 -3.93 8.21
C SER A 102 18.28 -2.84 8.96
N ASP A 103 17.00 -3.03 9.32
CA ASP A 103 16.11 -2.00 9.84
C ASP A 103 15.96 -0.78 8.91
N GLN A 104 16.19 -0.95 7.59
CA GLN A 104 16.10 0.12 6.59
C GLN A 104 15.12 -0.27 5.47
N ALA A 105 14.12 0.55 5.24
CA ALA A 105 13.15 0.36 4.15
C ALA A 105 13.81 0.41 2.76
N SER A 106 14.93 1.10 2.63
CA SER A 106 15.73 1.14 1.39
C SER A 106 16.24 -0.23 0.97
N SER A 107 16.61 -1.12 1.90
CA SER A 107 17.03 -2.48 1.56
C SER A 107 15.96 -3.26 0.80
N VAL A 108 14.70 -3.11 1.20
CA VAL A 108 13.56 -3.75 0.54
C VAL A 108 13.34 -3.16 -0.86
N THR A 109 13.42 -1.84 -0.98
CA THR A 109 13.23 -1.15 -2.26
C THR A 109 14.34 -1.48 -3.24
N GLU A 110 15.60 -1.46 -2.80
CA GLU A 110 16.75 -1.77 -3.65
C GLU A 110 16.75 -3.24 -4.10
N ALA A 111 16.41 -4.19 -3.22
CA ALA A 111 16.30 -5.60 -3.60
C ALA A 111 15.26 -5.81 -4.71
N LEU A 112 14.07 -5.22 -4.56
CA LEU A 112 13.04 -5.28 -5.60
C LEU A 112 13.51 -4.59 -6.91
N LYS A 113 14.18 -3.46 -6.82
CA LYS A 113 14.71 -2.74 -7.98
C LYS A 113 15.79 -3.54 -8.71
N MET A 114 16.74 -4.12 -7.97
CA MET A 114 17.78 -4.99 -8.56
C MET A 114 17.16 -6.18 -9.30
N GLU A 115 16.08 -6.75 -8.78
CA GLU A 115 15.39 -7.86 -9.44
C GLU A 115 14.65 -7.41 -10.72
N LEU A 116 14.05 -6.21 -10.72
CA LEU A 116 13.49 -5.62 -11.95
C LEU A 116 14.59 -5.45 -13.03
N GLU A 117 15.77 -4.97 -12.64
CA GLU A 117 16.92 -4.79 -13.51
C GLU A 117 17.46 -6.13 -14.01
N ARG A 118 17.62 -7.15 -13.13
CA ARG A 118 18.05 -8.50 -13.48
C ARG A 118 17.14 -9.15 -14.52
N LEU A 119 15.83 -8.94 -14.38
CA LEU A 119 14.84 -9.45 -15.33
C LEU A 119 14.64 -8.56 -16.56
N GLN A 120 15.42 -7.49 -16.68
CA GLN A 120 15.36 -6.53 -17.79
C GLN A 120 13.97 -5.94 -18.04
N ILE A 121 13.23 -5.68 -16.97
CA ILE A 121 11.89 -5.10 -17.04
C ILE A 121 11.97 -3.63 -17.46
N ASP A 122 11.16 -3.23 -18.46
CA ASP A 122 11.05 -1.83 -18.91
C ASP A 122 10.32 -0.99 -17.86
N VAL A 123 11.06 -0.29 -17.01
CA VAL A 123 10.50 0.62 -15.99
C VAL A 123 10.57 2.05 -16.48
N ARG A 124 9.40 2.66 -16.68
CA ARG A 124 9.26 4.04 -17.16
C ARG A 124 8.83 4.95 -16.03
N LEU A 125 9.80 5.65 -15.46
CA LEU A 125 9.59 6.68 -14.44
C LEU A 125 9.04 7.96 -15.08
N GLN A 126 8.44 8.83 -14.25
CA GLN A 126 7.82 10.10 -14.65
C GLN A 126 6.85 9.92 -15.84
N THR A 127 6.19 8.75 -15.85
CA THR A 127 5.27 8.35 -16.92
C THR A 127 3.90 8.04 -16.31
N GLU A 128 2.98 8.95 -16.49
CA GLU A 128 1.60 8.82 -16.01
C GLU A 128 0.73 8.07 -17.03
N CYS A 129 -0.02 7.09 -16.56
CA CYS A 129 -1.10 6.49 -17.33
C CYS A 129 -2.39 7.27 -17.07
N THR A 130 -2.85 8.01 -18.08
CA THR A 130 -4.03 8.88 -17.96
C THR A 130 -5.33 8.20 -18.35
N ASP A 131 -5.25 7.15 -19.18
CA ASP A 131 -6.43 6.42 -19.61
C ASP A 131 -6.11 4.98 -20.08
N ILE A 132 -7.12 4.09 -20.02
CA ILE A 132 -7.02 2.69 -20.46
C ILE A 132 -8.23 2.39 -21.33
N PHE A 133 -8.00 1.98 -22.57
CA PHE A 133 -9.04 1.66 -23.54
C PHE A 133 -9.02 0.16 -23.87
N PRO A 134 -10.09 -0.59 -23.56
CA PRO A 134 -10.23 -1.98 -24.00
C PRO A 134 -10.27 -2.07 -25.55
N ARG A 135 -9.72 -3.16 -26.08
CA ARG A 135 -9.72 -3.50 -27.52
C ARG A 135 -10.26 -4.90 -27.72
N LYS A 136 -10.46 -5.32 -28.99
CA LYS A 136 -10.82 -6.70 -29.31
C LYS A 136 -9.80 -7.72 -28.73
N LYS A 137 -8.52 -7.33 -28.69
CA LYS A 137 -7.44 -8.08 -28.02
C LYS A 137 -6.60 -7.08 -27.22
N GLY A 138 -6.61 -7.23 -25.88
CA GLY A 138 -5.81 -6.42 -24.97
C GLY A 138 -6.31 -4.98 -24.80
N PHE A 139 -5.38 -4.08 -24.56
CA PHE A 139 -5.64 -2.70 -24.10
C PHE A 139 -4.71 -1.71 -24.80
N THR A 140 -5.20 -0.48 -24.96
CA THR A 140 -4.38 0.68 -25.26
C THR A 140 -4.34 1.56 -24.02
N LEU A 141 -3.14 1.87 -23.53
CA LEU A 141 -2.91 2.81 -22.45
C LEU A 141 -2.49 4.14 -23.06
N GLN A 142 -3.13 5.22 -22.63
CA GLN A 142 -2.69 6.58 -22.93
C GLN A 142 -1.73 7.01 -21.82
N ILE A 143 -0.58 7.49 -22.21
CA ILE A 143 0.46 7.92 -21.26
C ILE A 143 0.86 9.38 -21.52
N VAL A 144 1.36 10.02 -20.47
CA VAL A 144 2.00 11.32 -20.55
C VAL A 144 3.38 11.22 -19.88
N LYS A 145 4.40 11.66 -20.59
CA LYS A 145 5.77 11.82 -20.08
C LYS A 145 6.32 13.16 -20.55
N ASP A 146 6.85 13.97 -19.64
CA ASP A 146 7.40 15.31 -19.93
C ASP A 146 6.42 16.18 -20.75
N GLY A 147 5.12 16.12 -20.39
CA GLY A 147 4.05 16.82 -21.11
C GLY A 147 3.69 16.24 -22.49
N LYS A 148 4.41 15.24 -22.97
CA LYS A 148 4.16 14.60 -24.28
C LYS A 148 3.25 13.39 -24.11
N LYS A 149 2.20 13.36 -24.94
CA LYS A 149 1.26 12.22 -24.99
C LYS A 149 1.84 11.07 -25.82
N GLY A 150 1.65 9.85 -25.34
CA GLY A 150 2.03 8.64 -26.03
C GLY A 150 0.99 7.52 -25.83
N LYS A 151 1.22 6.39 -26.46
CA LYS A 151 0.37 5.20 -26.32
C LYS A 151 1.23 3.95 -26.14
N ILE A 152 0.74 3.02 -25.30
CA ILE A 152 1.32 1.70 -25.10
C ILE A 152 0.22 0.68 -25.37
N TYR A 153 0.60 -0.44 -25.97
CA TYR A 153 -0.30 -1.58 -26.20
C TYR A 153 0.13 -2.73 -25.28
N ALA A 154 -0.82 -3.37 -24.63
CA ALA A 154 -0.59 -4.54 -23.79
C ALA A 154 -1.75 -5.53 -23.90
N ASP A 155 -1.43 -6.82 -23.76
CA ASP A 155 -2.45 -7.86 -23.70
C ASP A 155 -3.21 -7.84 -22.37
N HIS A 156 -2.50 -7.52 -21.30
CA HIS A 156 -3.04 -7.43 -19.93
C HIS A 156 -2.56 -6.16 -19.24
N VAL A 157 -3.38 -5.66 -18.32
CA VAL A 157 -3.05 -4.50 -17.47
C VAL A 157 -3.24 -4.89 -16.02
N ILE A 158 -2.27 -4.58 -15.18
CA ILE A 158 -2.36 -4.73 -13.73
C ILE A 158 -2.30 -3.33 -13.11
N LEU A 159 -3.35 -2.95 -12.39
CA LEU A 159 -3.46 -1.64 -11.75
C LEU A 159 -2.94 -1.71 -10.33
N CYS A 160 -1.77 -1.12 -10.08
CA CYS A 160 -1.04 -1.14 -8.81
C CYS A 160 -0.77 0.27 -8.26
N THR A 161 -1.64 1.23 -8.53
CA THR A 161 -1.47 2.65 -8.19
C THR A 161 -1.58 2.97 -6.70
N GLY A 162 -2.01 2.00 -5.88
CA GLY A 162 -2.27 2.21 -4.47
C GLY A 162 -3.60 2.91 -4.20
N SER A 163 -3.77 3.36 -2.97
CA SER A 163 -4.95 4.04 -2.44
C SER A 163 -4.68 5.55 -2.30
N ARG A 164 -5.49 6.28 -1.52
CA ARG A 164 -5.30 7.70 -1.18
C ARG A 164 -4.49 7.93 0.09
N ALA A 165 -3.79 6.90 0.56
CA ALA A 165 -3.18 6.92 1.89
C ALA A 165 -2.00 7.89 2.03
N PHE A 166 -1.27 8.18 0.93
CA PHE A 166 -0.13 9.08 0.98
C PHE A 166 0.15 9.71 -0.40
N PRO A 167 -0.57 10.79 -0.78
CA PRO A 167 -0.45 11.41 -2.10
C PRO A 167 0.97 11.84 -2.47
N ALA A 168 1.75 12.37 -1.52
CA ALA A 168 3.15 12.77 -1.76
C ALA A 168 4.07 11.61 -2.21
N SER A 169 3.68 10.37 -1.98
CA SER A 169 4.38 9.17 -2.46
C SER A 169 3.86 8.63 -3.80
N GLY A 170 2.89 9.30 -4.41
CA GLY A 170 2.18 8.83 -5.59
C GLY A 170 0.94 7.97 -5.30
N SER A 171 0.61 7.73 -4.02
CA SER A 171 -0.62 7.02 -3.61
C SER A 171 -1.76 8.02 -3.42
N ASP A 172 -2.23 8.59 -4.52
CA ASP A 172 -3.16 9.74 -4.59
C ASP A 172 -4.61 9.34 -4.92
N GLY A 173 -4.83 8.07 -5.30
CA GLY A 173 -6.13 7.54 -5.67
C GLY A 173 -6.48 7.67 -7.15
N SER A 174 -5.58 8.15 -8.00
CA SER A 174 -5.79 8.28 -9.46
C SER A 174 -6.21 6.98 -10.14
N GLY A 175 -5.75 5.83 -9.64
CA GLY A 175 -6.15 4.53 -10.17
C GLY A 175 -7.63 4.19 -9.97
N TYR A 176 -8.32 4.80 -9.03
CA TYR A 176 -9.77 4.59 -8.87
C TYR A 176 -10.55 5.12 -10.07
N ASP A 177 -10.13 6.24 -10.64
CA ASP A 177 -10.79 6.81 -11.83
C ASP A 177 -10.54 5.95 -13.06
N LEU A 178 -9.34 5.37 -13.20
CA LEU A 178 -9.04 4.40 -14.25
C LEU A 178 -9.92 3.14 -14.11
N ALA A 179 -10.03 2.59 -12.90
CA ALA A 179 -10.87 1.42 -12.65
C ALA A 179 -12.35 1.71 -12.91
N LYS A 180 -12.85 2.88 -12.47
CA LYS A 180 -14.24 3.31 -12.70
C LYS A 180 -14.57 3.42 -14.19
N LYS A 181 -13.67 3.98 -14.99
CA LYS A 181 -13.82 4.07 -16.46
C LYS A 181 -13.91 2.70 -17.13
N LEU A 182 -13.31 1.67 -16.52
CA LEU A 182 -13.38 0.27 -16.99
C LEU A 182 -14.60 -0.49 -16.44
N GLY A 183 -15.53 0.19 -15.76
CA GLY A 183 -16.79 -0.38 -15.29
C GLY A 183 -16.75 -0.94 -13.87
N HIS A 184 -15.65 -0.77 -13.13
CA HIS A 184 -15.59 -1.19 -11.73
C HIS A 184 -16.35 -0.21 -10.82
N LYS A 185 -17.09 -0.75 -9.86
CA LYS A 185 -17.66 0.03 -8.76
C LYS A 185 -16.56 0.32 -7.74
N ILE A 186 -16.41 1.58 -7.38
CA ILE A 186 -15.48 1.99 -6.31
C ILE A 186 -16.24 2.11 -5.00
N ILE A 187 -15.84 1.32 -4.02
CA ILE A 187 -16.34 1.44 -2.66
C ILE A 187 -15.73 2.70 -2.01
N PRO A 188 -16.49 3.48 -1.24
CA PRO A 188 -15.96 4.66 -0.57
C PRO A 188 -14.69 4.36 0.21
N VAL A 189 -13.66 5.15 -0.02
CA VAL A 189 -12.37 5.00 0.66
C VAL A 189 -12.42 5.80 1.95
N LEU A 190 -12.39 5.10 3.07
CA LEU A 190 -12.41 5.69 4.41
C LEU A 190 -11.00 5.69 5.03
N PRO A 191 -10.68 6.67 5.86
CA PRO A 191 -9.43 6.68 6.59
C PRO A 191 -9.35 5.51 7.59
N ALA A 192 -8.19 4.91 7.69
CA ALA A 192 -7.87 3.89 8.69
C ALA A 192 -6.41 4.05 9.13
N LEU A 193 -6.08 3.67 10.36
CA LEU A 193 -4.76 3.85 10.99
C LEU A 193 -4.33 5.31 10.98
N VAL A 194 -5.23 6.19 11.42
CA VAL A 194 -5.02 7.64 11.47
C VAL A 194 -5.19 8.17 12.90
N GLN A 195 -4.62 9.34 13.15
CA GLN A 195 -4.90 10.11 14.35
C GLN A 195 -6.34 10.63 14.36
N LEU A 196 -6.87 10.90 15.55
CA LEU A 196 -8.20 11.46 15.73
C LEU A 196 -8.11 12.92 16.16
N ARG A 197 -8.94 13.76 15.55
CA ARG A 197 -9.13 15.14 15.98
C ARG A 197 -10.18 15.18 17.08
N CYS A 198 -9.94 16.01 18.08
CA CYS A 198 -10.85 16.28 19.17
C CYS A 198 -11.27 17.74 19.13
N GLU A 199 -12.48 18.03 19.61
CA GLU A 199 -13.03 19.39 19.59
C GLU A 199 -12.52 20.26 20.76
N GLU A 200 -12.03 19.63 21.83
CA GLU A 200 -11.63 20.30 23.06
C GLU A 200 -10.37 21.16 22.86
N LYS A 201 -10.46 22.40 23.27
CA LYS A 201 -9.41 23.40 23.10
C LYS A 201 -8.17 23.15 23.95
N PHE A 202 -8.28 22.41 25.05
CA PHE A 202 -7.18 22.14 25.97
C PHE A 202 -6.04 21.32 25.34
N PHE A 203 -6.30 20.57 24.25
CA PHE A 203 -5.28 19.80 23.58
C PHE A 203 -4.06 20.62 23.16
N LYS A 204 -4.25 21.90 22.86
CA LYS A 204 -3.12 22.80 22.53
C LYS A 204 -2.15 22.98 23.71
N SER A 205 -2.67 22.95 24.94
CA SER A 205 -1.87 23.17 26.16
C SER A 205 -1.10 21.91 26.60
N ILE A 206 -1.50 20.75 26.14
CA ILE A 206 -0.91 19.45 26.52
C ILE A 206 -0.26 18.73 25.34
N ALA A 207 -0.06 19.45 24.23
CA ALA A 207 0.55 18.88 23.02
C ALA A 207 1.98 18.40 23.29
N GLY A 208 2.31 17.20 22.82
CA GLY A 208 3.61 16.55 23.03
C GLY A 208 3.65 15.59 24.22
N VAL A 209 2.66 15.62 25.12
CA VAL A 209 2.58 14.68 26.25
C VAL A 209 2.31 13.27 25.74
N ARG A 210 2.98 12.28 26.32
CA ARG A 210 2.73 10.85 26.14
C ARG A 210 2.23 10.24 27.42
N VAL A 211 1.23 9.39 27.34
CA VAL A 211 0.57 8.77 28.50
C VAL A 211 0.14 7.36 28.17
N GLN A 212 0.26 6.45 29.13
CA GLN A 212 -0.39 5.15 29.06
C GLN A 212 -1.87 5.33 29.33
N GLY A 213 -2.70 4.82 28.43
CA GLY A 213 -4.14 4.97 28.53
C GLY A 213 -4.91 4.06 27.60
N THR A 214 -6.23 4.07 27.79
CA THR A 214 -7.18 3.35 26.93
C THR A 214 -7.96 4.36 26.10
N VAL A 215 -8.03 4.14 24.81
CA VAL A 215 -8.93 4.86 23.90
C VAL A 215 -10.08 3.93 23.49
N SER A 216 -11.29 4.47 23.47
CA SER A 216 -12.48 3.73 23.01
C SER A 216 -13.36 4.60 22.12
N ILE A 217 -13.96 3.97 21.15
CA ILE A 217 -14.96 4.59 20.25
C ILE A 217 -16.33 4.09 20.66
N TRP A 218 -17.26 5.01 20.84
CA TRP A 218 -18.62 4.75 21.25
C TRP A 218 -19.61 5.31 20.22
N SER A 219 -20.69 4.59 19.98
CA SER A 219 -21.86 5.07 19.23
C SER A 219 -23.10 4.55 19.94
N GLU A 220 -24.09 5.41 20.14
CA GLU A 220 -25.40 5.07 20.76
C GLU A 220 -25.28 4.23 22.04
N ASN A 221 -24.36 4.60 22.94
CA ASN A 221 -24.04 3.87 24.18
C ASN A 221 -23.39 2.47 23.99
N GLN A 222 -23.02 2.10 22.78
CA GLN A 222 -22.28 0.87 22.50
C GLN A 222 -20.79 1.18 22.28
N CYS A 223 -19.92 0.46 22.98
CA CYS A 223 -18.48 0.50 22.72
C CYS A 223 -18.19 -0.32 21.45
N LEU A 224 -17.82 0.37 20.36
CA LEU A 224 -17.51 -0.25 19.07
C LEU A 224 -16.09 -0.84 19.06
N ALA A 225 -15.15 -0.18 19.69
CA ALA A 225 -13.77 -0.61 19.79
C ALA A 225 -13.07 0.05 20.97
N LYS A 226 -12.06 -0.64 21.52
CA LYS A 226 -11.13 -0.10 22.50
C LYS A 226 -9.74 -0.71 22.32
N ASP A 227 -8.71 0.08 22.60
CA ASP A 227 -7.34 -0.41 22.67
C ASP A 227 -6.55 0.37 23.73
N THR A 228 -5.49 -0.25 24.26
CA THR A 228 -4.70 0.28 25.38
C THR A 228 -3.22 0.30 25.04
N GLY A 229 -2.55 1.40 25.37
CA GLY A 229 -1.12 1.56 25.15
C GLY A 229 -0.69 3.01 25.27
N GLU A 230 0.47 3.34 24.72
CA GLU A 230 0.97 4.71 24.71
C GLU A 230 0.15 5.58 23.76
N LEU A 231 -0.49 6.60 24.30
CA LEU A 231 -1.17 7.67 23.58
C LEU A 231 -0.26 8.87 23.48
N GLN A 232 -0.31 9.56 22.36
CA GLN A 232 0.34 10.85 22.17
C GLN A 232 -0.73 11.93 22.04
N LEU A 233 -0.70 12.90 22.96
CA LEU A 233 -1.55 14.08 22.92
C LEU A 233 -0.93 15.10 21.96
N THR A 234 -1.73 15.60 21.04
CA THR A 234 -1.31 16.54 19.99
C THR A 234 -2.10 17.83 20.12
N ASN A 235 -1.71 18.87 19.42
CA ASN A 235 -2.42 20.15 19.46
C ASN A 235 -3.83 20.11 18.83
N TYR A 236 -4.19 19.00 18.17
CA TYR A 236 -5.47 18.80 17.50
C TYR A 236 -6.26 17.59 18.03
N GLY A 237 -5.73 16.84 19.01
CA GLY A 237 -6.39 15.66 19.54
C GLY A 237 -5.41 14.56 19.94
N ILE A 238 -5.70 13.31 19.58
CA ILE A 238 -4.96 12.13 20.04
C ILE A 238 -4.35 11.34 18.89
N SER A 239 -3.19 10.74 19.17
CA SER A 239 -2.42 9.88 18.27
C SER A 239 -1.79 8.72 19.06
N GLY A 240 -1.08 7.84 18.39
CA GLY A 240 -0.48 6.65 18.97
C GLY A 240 -1.09 5.36 18.45
N ILE A 241 -0.42 4.23 18.69
CA ILE A 241 -0.85 2.93 18.16
C ILE A 241 -2.29 2.58 18.56
N PRO A 242 -2.73 2.73 19.82
CA PRO A 242 -4.10 2.44 20.21
C PRO A 242 -5.14 3.28 19.45
N VAL A 243 -4.82 4.56 19.20
CA VAL A 243 -5.70 5.45 18.43
C VAL A 243 -5.81 4.97 16.99
N PHE A 244 -4.70 4.57 16.37
CA PHE A 244 -4.71 4.05 15.00
C PHE A 244 -5.56 2.79 14.89
N GLN A 245 -5.49 1.88 15.85
CA GLN A 245 -6.25 0.62 15.84
C GLN A 245 -7.76 0.84 15.90
N VAL A 246 -8.22 1.84 16.66
CA VAL A 246 -9.66 2.13 16.78
C VAL A 246 -10.17 3.13 15.76
N SER A 247 -9.29 3.86 15.07
CA SER A 247 -9.64 5.02 14.24
C SER A 247 -10.64 4.70 13.11
N ARG A 248 -10.62 3.50 12.54
CA ARG A 248 -11.56 3.10 11.49
C ARG A 248 -13.02 3.15 11.95
N TYR A 249 -13.29 2.87 13.21
CA TYR A 249 -14.65 2.90 13.75
C TYR A 249 -15.20 4.34 13.94
N ALA A 250 -14.32 5.33 13.92
CA ALA A 250 -14.72 6.73 13.90
C ALA A 250 -15.00 7.26 12.47
N ALA A 251 -14.67 6.48 11.44
CA ALA A 251 -14.84 6.85 10.04
C ALA A 251 -16.05 6.16 9.37
N ILE A 252 -16.65 5.19 10.03
CA ILE A 252 -17.85 4.46 9.60
C ILE A 252 -19.07 5.09 10.26
#